data_a612d3edf487219ec23e5f875656d5f2
#
_entry.id   a612d3edf487219ec23e5f875656d5f2
#
_cell.length_a   1.000
_cell.length_b   1.000
_cell.length_c   1.000
_cell.angle_alpha   90.00
_cell.angle_beta   90.00
_cell.angle_gamma   90.00
#
_symmetry.space_group_name_H-M   'P 1'
#
loop_
_entity.id
_entity.type
_entity.pdbx_description
1 polymer ?
#
loop_
_entity_poly.entity_id
_entity_poly.type
_entity_poly.pdbx_seq_one_letter_code
_entity_poly.pdbx_strand_id
1 'polypeptide(L)'
;MKQRIGYILMAMLFTSICGQAQETTSQELGEEEIIKTGWNIGILPVVGYDSDLGFQYGICSDIFHYSLGHYPQYDFKVNLEASRYTKGSSVLRSYGEFKNLIPEGKFFYDVTYFSAPKFEFYGLNGKASPYLPGVAYVPRNYIVNLDRSVDMKIPVQEGFKSALYWMSRSQFRAVVSMQKKISGALNGTVGLAYYDIKTGRIDVDKLSGNDEEKKEWYDFQSTLYDMYCGEGLIPAEEAEGGHVTQLKAGLTYDSRNRDSDPTRGANVELTFYAAPDFMDRTENYNHTNGGVLFMGSQYLPVVGDKLTLAYRLGAQYTLFGHVPFYFCNNMNSMFFRKMYTEGLGGNASVRGIHRNGVIGDGFVLLNTELRWRVLDFRLINQNWGVALNPFFDCGQVIQPHNLEQQQMYKKPIYSGNAEALHYTAGCGFKLVMNHNMVISFEAAKALRENDGDGLWTNIGFNYLF
;
A
#
# COMPACT_ATOMS: atom_id res chain seq x y z
N MET A 1 -15.46 14.40 26.73
CA MET A 1 -14.23 14.28 25.96
C MET A 1 -14.46 13.94 24.48
N LYS A 2 -15.39 13.04 24.13
CA LYS A 2 -15.70 12.66 22.71
C LYS A 2 -16.25 13.78 21.82
N GLN A 3 -17.04 14.71 22.38
CA GLN A 3 -17.57 15.86 21.60
C GLN A 3 -16.52 16.93 21.27
N ARG A 4 -15.50 17.12 22.09
CA ARG A 4 -14.44 18.11 21.82
C ARG A 4 -13.45 17.68 20.73
N ILE A 5 -13.29 16.39 20.50
CA ILE A 5 -12.43 15.84 19.43
C ILE A 5 -13.07 16.09 18.05
N GLY A 6 -14.39 16.00 17.94
CA GLY A 6 -15.12 16.32 16.70
C GLY A 6 -14.95 17.77 16.25
N TYR A 7 -14.98 18.72 17.19
CA TYR A 7 -14.79 20.14 16.88
C TYR A 7 -13.34 20.50 16.54
N ILE A 8 -12.36 19.81 17.11
CA ILE A 8 -10.93 20.00 16.78
C ILE A 8 -10.61 19.46 15.39
N LEU A 9 -11.17 18.30 15.01
CA LEU A 9 -11.06 17.74 13.65
C LEU A 9 -11.73 18.64 12.61
N MET A 10 -12.87 19.22 12.93
CA MET A 10 -13.59 20.16 12.07
C MET A 10 -12.85 21.52 11.98
N ALA A 11 -12.25 22.00 13.06
CA ALA A 11 -11.46 23.25 13.07
C ALA A 11 -10.13 23.11 12.33
N MET A 12 -9.46 21.94 12.39
CA MET A 12 -8.20 21.69 11.65
C MET A 12 -8.42 21.58 10.13
N LEU A 13 -9.60 21.16 9.67
CA LEU A 13 -9.99 21.22 8.26
C LEU A 13 -10.19 22.65 7.75
N PHE A 14 -10.44 23.62 8.65
CA PHE A 14 -10.76 25.01 8.29
C PHE A 14 -9.55 25.95 8.22
N THR A 15 -8.40 25.61 8.81
CA THR A 15 -7.25 26.53 8.88
C THR A 15 -6.26 26.46 7.71
N SER A 16 -6.45 25.53 6.77
CA SER A 16 -5.53 25.32 5.63
C SER A 16 -5.87 26.10 4.36
N ILE A 17 -6.68 27.19 4.42
CA ILE A 17 -7.20 27.89 3.23
C ILE A 17 -6.57 29.30 3.05
N CYS A 18 -5.38 29.56 3.53
CA CYS A 18 -4.72 30.84 3.27
C CYS A 18 -3.42 30.68 2.48
N GLY A 19 -3.53 30.29 1.20
CA GLY A 19 -2.52 30.55 0.18
C GLY A 19 -3.07 31.60 -0.78
N GLN A 20 -2.39 32.70 -0.97
CA GLN A 20 -2.82 33.77 -1.87
C GLN A 20 -2.91 33.26 -3.31
N ALA A 21 -4.14 33.02 -3.79
CA ALA A 21 -4.43 32.86 -5.20
C ALA A 21 -4.67 34.27 -5.78
N GLN A 22 -3.95 34.63 -6.84
CA GLN A 22 -4.25 35.80 -7.62
C GLN A 22 -5.51 35.52 -8.44
N GLU A 23 -6.63 36.14 -8.07
CA GLU A 23 -7.91 36.01 -8.77
C GLU A 23 -7.91 36.88 -10.02
N THR A 24 -8.23 36.28 -11.16
CA THR A 24 -8.63 36.99 -12.36
C THR A 24 -10.12 36.74 -12.56
N THR A 25 -10.94 37.76 -12.40
CA THR A 25 -12.41 37.70 -12.49
C THR A 25 -12.84 37.91 -13.94
N SER A 26 -13.64 36.99 -14.50
CA SER A 26 -14.48 37.24 -15.66
C SER A 26 -15.94 36.98 -15.29
N GLN A 27 -16.81 37.94 -15.54
CA GLN A 27 -18.23 37.90 -15.23
C GLN A 27 -19.01 37.24 -16.37
N GLU A 28 -19.84 36.23 -16.06
CA GLU A 28 -21.25 36.11 -16.40
C GLU A 28 -21.86 34.80 -15.90
N LEU A 29 -22.87 34.95 -15.09
CA LEU A 29 -24.05 34.09 -14.75
C LEU A 29 -24.02 32.59 -15.08
N GLY A 30 -23.36 31.87 -14.23
CA GLY A 30 -23.35 30.43 -14.02
C GLY A 30 -22.23 30.19 -13.01
N GLU A 31 -22.52 29.54 -11.88
CA GLU A 31 -21.53 29.35 -10.78
C GLU A 31 -20.16 28.87 -11.30
N GLU A 32 -19.25 29.81 -11.53
CA GLU A 32 -17.96 29.58 -12.20
C GLU A 32 -17.00 28.78 -11.32
N GLU A 33 -16.37 27.80 -11.96
CA GLU A 33 -15.26 27.03 -11.37
C GLU A 33 -14.05 27.95 -11.15
N ILE A 34 -13.45 27.92 -9.96
CA ILE A 34 -12.25 28.72 -9.64
C ILE A 34 -11.06 28.19 -10.45
N ILE A 35 -10.61 28.97 -11.44
CA ILE A 35 -9.45 28.66 -12.27
C ILE A 35 -8.16 29.01 -11.52
N LYS A 36 -7.33 28.00 -11.25
CA LYS A 36 -6.01 28.19 -10.61
C LYS A 36 -4.93 28.42 -11.65
N THR A 37 -3.99 29.33 -11.36
CA THR A 37 -2.82 29.62 -12.21
C THR A 37 -1.57 29.76 -11.35
N GLY A 38 -0.38 29.58 -11.94
CA GLY A 38 0.90 29.72 -11.24
C GLY A 38 1.12 28.68 -10.13
N TRP A 39 1.86 29.07 -9.13
CA TRP A 39 2.21 28.25 -7.98
C TRP A 39 1.07 28.18 -6.96
N ASN A 40 0.72 26.96 -6.60
CA ASN A 40 -0.27 26.69 -5.55
C ASN A 40 0.36 25.72 -4.55
N ILE A 41 0.51 26.18 -3.31
CA ILE A 41 1.12 25.43 -2.21
C ILE A 41 0.07 25.19 -1.15
N GLY A 42 -0.20 23.94 -0.83
CA GLY A 42 -1.07 23.54 0.27
C GLY A 42 -0.27 22.79 1.33
N ILE A 43 -0.41 23.19 2.59
CA ILE A 43 0.13 22.45 3.73
C ILE A 43 -1.06 21.89 4.49
N LEU A 44 -1.08 20.58 4.68
CA LEU A 44 -2.20 19.86 5.28
C LEU A 44 -1.70 18.95 6.40
N PRO A 45 -2.46 18.83 7.49
CA PRO A 45 -2.22 17.76 8.44
C PRO A 45 -2.52 16.42 7.79
N VAL A 46 -1.62 15.44 7.98
CA VAL A 46 -1.90 14.05 7.66
C VAL A 46 -2.68 13.45 8.81
N VAL A 47 -3.89 12.99 8.53
CA VAL A 47 -4.74 12.28 9.49
C VAL A 47 -5.31 11.06 8.78
N GLY A 48 -5.01 9.90 9.32
CA GLY A 48 -5.48 8.63 8.76
C GLY A 48 -5.65 7.57 9.85
N TYR A 49 -6.20 6.46 9.46
CA TYR A 49 -6.31 5.30 10.32
C TYR A 49 -6.22 4.04 9.46
N ASP A 50 -5.48 3.07 9.95
CA ASP A 50 -5.35 1.75 9.36
C ASP A 50 -5.40 0.72 10.48
N SER A 51 -6.21 -0.32 10.35
CA SER A 51 -6.37 -1.33 11.40
C SER A 51 -5.05 -1.98 11.80
N ASP A 52 -4.12 -2.13 10.84
CA ASP A 52 -2.83 -2.78 11.08
C ASP A 52 -1.79 -1.81 11.65
N LEU A 53 -1.74 -0.55 11.19
CA LEU A 53 -0.76 0.47 11.62
C LEU A 53 -1.25 1.41 12.73
N GLY A 54 -2.56 1.51 12.93
CA GLY A 54 -3.19 2.41 13.87
C GLY A 54 -3.46 3.80 13.29
N PHE A 55 -3.58 4.80 14.15
CA PHE A 55 -3.85 6.18 13.77
C PHE A 55 -2.59 6.83 13.20
N GLN A 56 -2.72 7.43 12.00
CA GLN A 56 -1.68 8.19 11.32
C GLN A 56 -1.82 9.67 11.62
N TYR A 57 -0.71 10.31 11.92
CA TYR A 57 -0.62 11.75 12.14
C TYR A 57 0.69 12.31 11.59
N GLY A 58 0.65 13.53 11.09
CA GLY A 58 1.83 14.14 10.49
C GLY A 58 1.49 15.41 9.73
N ILE A 59 2.35 15.75 8.79
CA ILE A 59 2.21 16.88 7.90
C ILE A 59 2.51 16.48 6.48
N CYS A 60 1.76 16.99 5.52
CA CYS A 60 2.10 16.91 4.11
C CYS A 60 1.97 18.27 3.43
N SER A 61 2.68 18.43 2.34
CA SER A 61 2.58 19.60 1.47
C SER A 61 2.41 19.14 0.04
N ASP A 62 1.38 19.65 -0.62
CA ASP A 62 1.19 19.52 -2.06
C ASP A 62 1.54 20.84 -2.74
N ILE A 63 2.48 20.79 -3.67
CA ILE A 63 2.95 21.91 -4.46
C ILE A 63 2.56 21.64 -5.91
N PHE A 64 1.73 22.52 -6.47
CA PHE A 64 1.28 22.45 -7.86
C PHE A 64 1.74 23.67 -8.63
N HIS A 65 1.94 23.49 -9.93
CA HIS A 65 2.07 24.60 -10.87
C HIS A 65 1.10 24.41 -12.03
N TYR A 66 0.36 25.47 -12.34
CA TYR A 66 -0.61 25.53 -13.43
C TYR A 66 -0.20 26.62 -14.42
N SER A 67 0.08 26.24 -15.68
CA SER A 67 0.20 27.21 -16.77
C SER A 67 -1.15 27.81 -17.14
N LEU A 68 -1.14 29.01 -17.69
CA LEU A 68 -2.34 29.69 -18.14
C LEU A 68 -3.16 28.82 -19.11
N GLY A 69 -4.45 28.64 -18.80
CA GLY A 69 -5.37 27.85 -19.62
C GLY A 69 -5.26 26.33 -19.47
N HIS A 70 -4.38 25.81 -18.61
CA HIS A 70 -4.23 24.36 -18.40
C HIS A 70 -5.09 23.81 -17.27
N TYR A 71 -5.60 24.65 -16.36
CA TYR A 71 -6.48 24.17 -15.28
C TYR A 71 -7.69 23.41 -15.84
N PRO A 72 -8.09 22.26 -15.27
CA PRO A 72 -7.62 21.65 -14.00
C PRO A 72 -6.34 20.79 -14.10
N GLN A 73 -5.69 20.72 -15.26
CA GLN A 73 -4.44 19.99 -15.43
C GLN A 73 -3.27 20.83 -14.92
N TYR A 74 -2.41 20.22 -14.09
CA TYR A 74 -1.16 20.84 -13.63
C TYR A 74 0.02 20.46 -14.55
N ASP A 75 1.03 21.32 -14.60
CA ASP A 75 2.29 21.03 -15.31
C ASP A 75 3.19 20.14 -14.46
N PHE A 76 3.23 20.42 -13.15
CA PHE A 76 3.90 19.54 -12.19
C PHE A 76 3.21 19.56 -10.82
N LYS A 77 3.42 18.47 -10.12
CA LYS A 77 3.02 18.26 -8.74
C LYS A 77 4.19 17.70 -7.94
N VAL A 78 4.43 18.24 -6.75
CA VAL A 78 5.34 17.66 -5.76
C VAL A 78 4.58 17.49 -4.45
N ASN A 79 4.62 16.29 -3.89
CA ASN A 79 4.09 15.97 -2.58
C ASN A 79 5.24 15.67 -1.62
N LEU A 80 5.23 16.28 -0.45
CA LEU A 80 6.15 16.01 0.65
C LEU A 80 5.33 15.53 1.84
N GLU A 81 5.72 14.45 2.47
CA GLU A 81 5.05 13.91 3.65
C GLU A 81 6.03 13.49 4.72
N ALA A 82 5.71 13.85 5.99
CA ALA A 82 6.34 13.31 7.18
C ALA A 82 5.23 12.90 8.16
N SER A 83 5.10 11.60 8.43
CA SER A 83 4.03 11.07 9.25
C SER A 83 4.47 9.90 10.13
N ARG A 84 3.68 9.64 11.18
CA ARG A 84 3.86 8.51 12.10
C ARG A 84 2.52 7.84 12.37
N TYR A 85 2.60 6.57 12.70
CA TYR A 85 1.47 5.75 13.15
C TYR A 85 1.59 5.43 14.63
N THR A 86 0.47 5.37 15.32
CA THR A 86 0.42 5.08 16.77
C THR A 86 0.97 3.70 17.15
N LYS A 87 1.04 2.78 16.20
CA LYS A 87 1.67 1.47 16.41
C LYS A 87 3.18 1.46 16.12
N GLY A 88 3.82 2.64 15.96
CA GLY A 88 5.27 2.84 15.93
C GLY A 88 5.89 3.05 14.55
N SER A 89 5.15 2.81 13.46
CA SER A 89 5.66 3.02 12.12
C SER A 89 5.80 4.50 11.77
N SER A 90 6.74 4.84 10.90
CA SER A 90 6.99 6.20 10.42
C SER A 90 7.23 6.23 8.91
N VAL A 91 6.86 7.35 8.29
CA VAL A 91 7.00 7.59 6.85
C VAL A 91 7.61 8.96 6.61
N LEU A 92 8.61 9.00 5.72
CA LEU A 92 9.08 10.21 5.07
C LEU A 92 9.00 9.98 3.57
N ARG A 93 8.36 10.88 2.83
CA ARG A 93 8.15 10.72 1.40
C ARG A 93 8.32 12.03 0.64
N SER A 94 8.93 11.95 -0.53
CA SER A 94 8.88 12.97 -1.58
C SER A 94 8.44 12.29 -2.86
N TYR A 95 7.34 12.73 -3.44
CA TYR A 95 6.80 12.25 -4.71
C TYR A 95 6.62 13.43 -5.67
N GLY A 96 7.01 13.27 -6.92
CA GLY A 96 6.82 14.29 -7.94
C GLY A 96 6.37 13.74 -9.28
N GLU A 97 5.52 14.51 -9.94
CA GLU A 97 5.05 14.29 -11.30
C GLU A 97 5.25 15.57 -12.10
N PHE A 98 5.96 15.47 -13.23
CA PHE A 98 6.26 16.56 -14.14
C PHE A 98 5.70 16.20 -15.52
N LYS A 99 4.68 16.92 -15.94
CA LYS A 99 4.10 16.79 -17.29
C LYS A 99 4.86 17.73 -18.22
N ASN A 100 5.16 17.26 -19.43
CA ASN A 100 5.85 18.04 -20.46
C ASN A 100 7.31 18.46 -20.16
N LEU A 101 7.95 17.86 -19.14
CA LEU A 101 9.40 18.01 -18.95
C LEU A 101 10.17 17.50 -20.19
N ILE A 102 9.60 16.51 -20.86
CA ILE A 102 9.99 15.99 -22.15
C ILE A 102 8.81 16.22 -23.10
N PRO A 103 9.01 16.65 -24.34
CA PRO A 103 7.92 16.83 -25.31
C PRO A 103 7.03 15.57 -25.38
N GLU A 104 5.73 15.74 -25.14
CA GLU A 104 4.73 14.65 -25.07
C GLU A 104 5.07 13.55 -24.06
N GLY A 105 5.77 13.89 -22.99
CA GLY A 105 6.19 12.95 -21.97
C GLY A 105 5.88 13.41 -20.55
N LYS A 106 5.97 12.46 -19.62
CA LYS A 106 5.85 12.67 -18.17
C LYS A 106 7.05 12.07 -17.47
N PHE A 107 7.52 12.74 -16.43
CA PHE A 107 8.56 12.26 -15.54
C PHE A 107 7.97 12.10 -14.13
N PHE A 108 8.31 11.01 -13.48
CA PHE A 108 7.88 10.71 -12.12
C PHE A 108 9.09 10.37 -11.27
N TYR A 109 9.07 10.79 -10.00
CA TYR A 109 9.96 10.26 -8.99
C TYR A 109 9.18 9.97 -7.71
N ASP A 110 9.66 9.01 -6.93
CA ASP A 110 9.15 8.70 -5.60
C ASP A 110 10.31 8.24 -4.72
N VAL A 111 10.63 9.04 -3.71
CA VAL A 111 11.62 8.72 -2.69
C VAL A 111 10.90 8.58 -1.38
N THR A 112 10.95 7.38 -0.81
CA THR A 112 10.22 7.03 0.41
C THR A 112 11.13 6.31 1.39
N TYR A 113 11.11 6.73 2.65
CA TYR A 113 11.63 5.97 3.77
C TYR A 113 10.48 5.56 4.67
N PHE A 114 10.34 4.26 4.89
CA PHE A 114 9.37 3.65 5.78
C PHE A 114 10.09 2.85 6.85
N SER A 115 9.67 2.97 8.12
CA SER A 115 10.22 2.19 9.22
C SER A 115 9.08 1.68 10.10
N ALA A 116 9.09 0.38 10.39
CA ALA A 116 8.14 -0.27 11.26
C ALA A 116 8.89 -1.18 12.26
N PRO A 117 8.88 -0.85 13.56
CA PRO A 117 9.49 -1.69 14.61
C PRO A 117 8.75 -3.01 14.79
N LYS A 118 7.50 -3.06 14.36
CA LYS A 118 6.66 -4.25 14.19
C LYS A 118 5.97 -4.19 12.84
N PHE A 119 6.50 -4.92 11.91
CA PHE A 119 5.92 -5.13 10.58
C PHE A 119 5.21 -6.48 10.58
N GLU A 120 4.06 -6.57 9.97
CA GLU A 120 3.30 -7.81 9.94
C GLU A 120 3.89 -8.81 8.96
N PHE A 121 4.14 -10.03 9.45
CA PHE A 121 4.60 -11.18 8.68
C PHE A 121 3.78 -12.41 9.07
N TYR A 122 2.90 -12.82 8.19
CA TYR A 122 1.99 -13.96 8.38
C TYR A 122 2.51 -15.24 7.71
N GLY A 123 3.79 -15.27 7.33
CA GLY A 123 4.42 -16.36 6.59
C GLY A 123 4.27 -16.20 5.08
N LEU A 124 4.68 -17.23 4.35
CA LEU A 124 4.71 -17.27 2.89
C LEU A 124 3.60 -18.18 2.37
N ASN A 125 3.19 -17.95 1.09
CA ASN A 125 2.29 -18.83 0.34
C ASN A 125 0.86 -18.93 0.88
N GLY A 126 0.34 -17.85 1.43
CA GLY A 126 -1.07 -17.72 1.79
C GLY A 126 -1.59 -18.88 2.65
N LYS A 127 -2.41 -19.76 2.10
CA LYS A 127 -3.03 -20.86 2.86
C LYS A 127 -2.08 -21.93 3.36
N ALA A 128 -0.88 -22.00 2.82
CA ALA A 128 0.16 -22.88 3.37
C ALA A 128 0.70 -22.35 4.71
N SER A 129 0.50 -21.05 4.99
CA SER A 129 0.80 -20.40 6.27
C SER A 129 -0.46 -19.69 6.78
N PRO A 130 -1.44 -20.43 7.33
CA PRO A 130 -2.72 -19.85 7.72
C PRO A 130 -2.56 -18.92 8.92
N TYR A 131 -3.27 -17.81 8.89
CA TYR A 131 -3.45 -16.98 10.08
C TYR A 131 -4.23 -17.79 11.14
N LEU A 132 -3.68 -17.88 12.35
CA LEU A 132 -4.27 -18.60 13.46
C LEU A 132 -4.74 -17.60 14.52
N PRO A 133 -6.03 -17.20 14.50
CA PRO A 133 -6.58 -16.30 15.50
C PRO A 133 -6.50 -16.95 16.88
N GLY A 134 -6.06 -16.21 17.90
CA GLY A 134 -6.00 -16.68 19.28
C GLY A 134 -4.72 -17.45 19.66
N VAL A 135 -3.75 -17.60 18.75
CA VAL A 135 -2.41 -18.03 19.14
C VAL A 135 -1.75 -16.89 19.91
N ALA A 136 -1.55 -17.11 21.20
CA ALA A 136 -1.16 -16.06 22.11
C ALA A 136 0.31 -15.70 22.00
N TYR A 137 1.19 -16.67 22.11
CA TYR A 137 2.64 -16.51 21.87
C TYR A 137 3.33 -17.88 21.82
N VAL A 138 4.55 -17.92 21.27
CA VAL A 138 5.41 -19.10 21.32
C VAL A 138 6.70 -18.71 22.05
N PRO A 139 7.02 -19.39 23.18
CA PRO A 139 8.27 -19.13 23.88
C PRO A 139 9.49 -19.41 23.02
N ARG A 140 10.52 -18.57 23.11
CA ARG A 140 11.74 -18.65 22.28
C ARG A 140 12.44 -20.01 22.33
N ASN A 141 12.38 -20.70 23.48
CA ASN A 141 12.96 -22.02 23.67
C ASN A 141 12.16 -23.19 23.07
N TYR A 142 10.93 -22.91 22.57
CA TYR A 142 10.05 -23.93 21.96
C TYR A 142 10.26 -24.15 20.47
N ILE A 143 11.11 -23.35 19.81
CA ILE A 143 11.35 -23.45 18.36
C ILE A 143 11.86 -24.83 17.96
N VAL A 144 12.63 -25.50 18.85
CA VAL A 144 13.31 -26.77 18.55
C VAL A 144 12.39 -27.98 18.63
N ASN A 145 11.23 -27.90 19.31
CA ASN A 145 10.38 -29.05 19.64
C ASN A 145 8.88 -28.86 19.41
N LEU A 146 8.48 -28.08 18.40
CA LEU A 146 7.07 -27.99 17.99
C LEU A 146 6.60 -29.32 17.37
N ASP A 147 6.48 -30.35 18.22
CA ASP A 147 5.72 -31.54 17.93
C ASP A 147 4.23 -31.17 17.91
N ARG A 148 3.44 -31.81 17.04
CA ARG A 148 2.01 -31.55 16.80
C ARG A 148 1.11 -31.59 18.06
N SER A 149 1.64 -31.97 19.19
CA SER A 149 0.94 -32.15 20.47
C SER A 149 0.93 -30.90 21.38
N VAL A 150 1.66 -29.85 21.03
CA VAL A 150 1.70 -28.64 21.88
C VAL A 150 0.48 -27.77 21.58
N ASP A 151 -0.39 -27.61 22.58
CA ASP A 151 -1.48 -26.65 22.53
C ASP A 151 -0.89 -25.24 22.51
N MET A 152 -0.85 -24.62 21.31
CA MET A 152 -0.30 -23.28 21.10
C MET A 152 -1.17 -22.16 21.70
N LYS A 153 -2.27 -22.50 22.35
CA LYS A 153 -3.17 -21.56 23.05
C LYS A 153 -2.68 -21.24 24.45
N ILE A 154 -1.50 -20.66 24.57
CA ILE A 154 -1.05 -20.13 25.85
C ILE A 154 -1.72 -18.75 26.01
N PRO A 155 -2.52 -18.49 27.04
CA PRO A 155 -3.21 -17.22 27.21
C PRO A 155 -2.20 -16.09 27.37
N VAL A 156 -2.42 -15.00 26.61
CA VAL A 156 -1.67 -13.76 26.78
C VAL A 156 -2.03 -13.18 28.16
N GLN A 157 -1.02 -12.82 28.93
CA GLN A 157 -1.23 -12.09 30.17
C GLN A 157 -1.99 -10.78 29.89
N GLU A 158 -2.93 -10.40 30.75
CA GLU A 158 -3.74 -9.20 30.57
C GLU A 158 -2.84 -7.95 30.40
N GLY A 159 -3.10 -7.17 29.37
CA GLY A 159 -2.28 -5.97 29.01
C GLY A 159 -1.10 -6.23 28.07
N PHE A 160 -0.74 -7.48 27.79
CA PHE A 160 0.32 -7.84 26.85
C PHE A 160 -0.23 -8.33 25.51
N LYS A 161 0.58 -8.26 24.43
CA LYS A 161 0.20 -8.69 23.09
C LYS A 161 1.13 -9.78 22.58
N SER A 162 0.59 -10.68 21.77
CA SER A 162 1.40 -11.63 21.03
C SER A 162 2.24 -10.90 19.99
N ALA A 163 3.52 -11.26 19.88
CA ALA A 163 4.42 -10.81 18.82
C ALA A 163 4.61 -11.86 17.72
N LEU A 164 3.82 -12.94 17.72
CA LEU A 164 3.99 -14.07 16.80
C LEU A 164 4.13 -13.64 15.34
N TYR A 165 3.26 -12.75 14.89
CA TYR A 165 3.21 -12.28 13.50
C TYR A 165 3.98 -10.97 13.26
N TRP A 166 4.94 -10.62 14.11
CA TRP A 166 5.70 -9.39 13.96
C TRP A 166 7.17 -9.63 13.64
N MET A 167 7.70 -8.76 12.82
CA MET A 167 9.13 -8.60 12.56
C MET A 167 9.46 -7.10 12.50
N SER A 168 10.71 -6.72 12.56
CA SER A 168 11.13 -5.35 12.24
C SER A 168 11.36 -5.22 10.73
N ARG A 169 10.99 -4.05 10.17
CA ARG A 169 11.29 -3.72 8.77
C ARG A 169 11.53 -2.24 8.60
N SER A 170 12.57 -1.88 7.88
CA SER A 170 12.71 -0.55 7.30
C SER A 170 13.01 -0.67 5.82
N GLN A 171 12.55 0.32 5.05
CA GLN A 171 12.72 0.33 3.61
C GLN A 171 12.99 1.77 3.15
N PHE A 172 14.11 1.97 2.51
CA PHE A 172 14.34 3.11 1.64
C PHE A 172 14.02 2.70 0.22
N ARG A 173 13.26 3.52 -0.49
CA ARG A 173 12.88 3.31 -1.88
C ARG A 173 13.11 4.59 -2.66
N ALA A 174 13.81 4.50 -3.77
CA ALA A 174 13.96 5.58 -4.74
C ALA A 174 13.58 5.06 -6.13
N VAL A 175 12.56 5.64 -6.73
CA VAL A 175 12.04 5.26 -8.05
C VAL A 175 12.03 6.48 -8.94
N VAL A 176 12.51 6.33 -10.16
CA VAL A 176 12.34 7.30 -11.24
C VAL A 176 11.75 6.62 -12.46
N SER A 177 10.80 7.26 -13.11
CA SER A 177 10.12 6.69 -14.29
C SER A 177 9.84 7.79 -15.30
N MET A 178 10.00 7.44 -16.57
CA MET A 178 9.69 8.30 -17.69
C MET A 178 8.63 7.65 -18.56
N GLN A 179 7.70 8.44 -19.02
CA GLN A 179 6.65 8.03 -19.93
C GLN A 179 6.67 8.94 -21.13
N LYS A 180 6.62 8.37 -22.33
CA LYS A 180 6.53 9.12 -23.59
C LYS A 180 5.39 8.58 -24.43
N LYS A 181 4.61 9.49 -25.00
CA LYS A 181 3.50 9.16 -25.90
C LYS A 181 4.02 8.46 -27.16
N ILE A 182 3.37 7.36 -27.52
CA ILE A 182 3.60 6.64 -28.77
C ILE A 182 2.49 7.00 -29.75
N SER A 183 1.23 6.81 -29.37
CA SER A 183 0.08 7.11 -30.22
C SER A 183 -1.19 7.18 -29.39
N GLY A 184 -2.01 8.23 -29.57
CA GLY A 184 -3.27 8.38 -28.83
C GLY A 184 -3.07 8.36 -27.31
N ALA A 185 -3.67 7.39 -26.63
CA ALA A 185 -3.54 7.14 -25.19
C ALA A 185 -2.41 6.15 -24.82
N LEU A 186 -1.72 5.58 -25.82
CA LEU A 186 -0.64 4.63 -25.63
C LEU A 186 0.69 5.33 -25.42
N ASN A 187 1.41 4.93 -24.37
CA ASN A 187 2.71 5.48 -24.01
C ASN A 187 3.71 4.35 -23.77
N GLY A 188 4.97 4.59 -24.14
CA GLY A 188 6.11 3.80 -23.72
C GLY A 188 6.63 4.29 -22.36
N THR A 189 7.08 3.40 -21.52
CA THR A 189 7.57 3.71 -20.18
C THR A 189 8.89 3.02 -19.91
N VAL A 190 9.78 3.72 -19.21
CA VAL A 190 11.03 3.17 -18.68
C VAL A 190 11.20 3.67 -17.24
N GLY A 191 11.84 2.88 -16.41
CA GLY A 191 12.05 3.23 -15.00
C GLY A 191 13.25 2.54 -14.39
N LEU A 192 13.75 3.17 -13.35
CA LEU A 192 14.78 2.64 -12.45
C LEU A 192 14.24 2.71 -11.04
N ALA A 193 14.38 1.64 -10.28
CA ALA A 193 14.00 1.59 -8.87
C ALA A 193 15.14 1.01 -8.05
N TYR A 194 15.42 1.65 -6.92
CA TYR A 194 16.36 1.19 -5.92
C TYR A 194 15.64 1.00 -4.58
N TYR A 195 15.91 -0.11 -3.95
CA TYR A 195 15.39 -0.45 -2.62
C TYR A 195 16.54 -0.85 -1.71
N ASP A 196 16.57 -0.28 -0.51
CA ASP A 196 17.38 -0.75 0.61
C ASP A 196 16.40 -1.20 1.70
N ILE A 197 16.35 -2.49 1.96
CA ILE A 197 15.39 -3.12 2.86
C ILE A 197 16.17 -3.79 3.98
N LYS A 198 15.83 -3.43 5.22
CA LYS A 198 16.37 -4.10 6.41
C LYS A 198 15.22 -4.82 7.09
N THR A 199 15.43 -6.08 7.37
CA THR A 199 14.50 -6.96 8.09
C THR A 199 15.21 -7.53 9.32
N GLY A 200 14.43 -7.99 10.27
CA GLY A 200 14.98 -8.59 11.45
C GLY A 200 13.91 -8.92 12.47
N ARG A 201 14.33 -9.46 13.60
CA ARG A 201 13.48 -9.62 14.76
C ARG A 201 12.85 -8.29 15.16
N ILE A 202 11.72 -8.34 15.84
CA ILE A 202 11.05 -7.14 16.40
C ILE A 202 12.05 -6.27 17.18
N ASP A 203 11.89 -4.95 17.06
CA ASP A 203 12.66 -3.97 17.82
C ASP A 203 12.07 -3.83 19.23
N VAL A 204 12.55 -4.69 20.14
CA VAL A 204 12.03 -4.79 21.51
C VAL A 204 12.14 -3.46 22.26
N ASP A 205 13.25 -2.75 22.12
CA ASP A 205 13.47 -1.47 22.79
C ASP A 205 12.48 -0.39 22.33
N LYS A 206 12.20 -0.33 21.03
CA LYS A 206 11.17 0.61 20.51
C LYS A 206 9.76 0.22 20.89
N LEU A 207 9.46 -1.07 21.05
CA LEU A 207 8.11 -1.55 21.40
C LEU A 207 7.81 -1.41 22.87
N SER A 208 8.79 -1.63 23.74
CA SER A 208 8.64 -1.57 25.20
C SER A 208 8.90 -0.17 25.76
N GLY A 209 9.70 0.65 25.09
CA GLY A 209 10.14 1.95 25.62
C GLY A 209 10.90 1.76 26.94
N ASN A 210 10.41 2.42 28.01
CA ASN A 210 11.00 2.32 29.35
C ASN A 210 10.31 1.26 30.25
N ASP A 211 9.50 0.38 29.68
CA ASP A 211 8.71 -0.63 30.41
C ASP A 211 9.48 -1.97 30.39
N GLU A 212 10.18 -2.27 31.48
CA GLU A 212 11.00 -3.49 31.61
C GLU A 212 10.17 -4.77 31.54
N GLU A 213 8.93 -4.79 32.07
CA GLU A 213 8.06 -5.98 31.97
C GLU A 213 7.68 -6.29 30.53
N LYS A 214 7.36 -5.24 29.73
CA LYS A 214 7.13 -5.41 28.30
C LYS A 214 8.38 -5.83 27.56
N LYS A 215 9.56 -5.34 27.97
CA LYS A 215 10.82 -5.72 27.38
C LYS A 215 11.08 -7.20 27.56
N GLU A 216 11.00 -7.70 28.80
CA GLU A 216 11.11 -9.12 29.10
C GLU A 216 10.07 -9.96 28.35
N TRP A 217 8.82 -9.50 28.29
CA TRP A 217 7.73 -10.16 27.57
C TRP A 217 8.03 -10.34 26.09
N TYR A 218 8.44 -9.28 25.38
CA TYR A 218 8.75 -9.37 23.96
C TYR A 218 10.07 -10.11 23.68
N ASP A 219 11.04 -10.01 24.56
CA ASP A 219 12.32 -10.72 24.39
C ASP A 219 12.16 -12.23 24.56
N PHE A 220 11.24 -12.66 25.42
CA PHE A 220 10.91 -14.07 25.65
C PHE A 220 10.19 -14.74 24.49
N GLN A 221 9.47 -14.00 23.64
CA GLN A 221 8.67 -14.55 22.56
C GLN A 221 9.51 -14.88 21.31
N SER A 222 9.11 -15.96 20.61
CA SER A 222 9.52 -16.22 19.24
C SER A 222 8.47 -15.70 18.28
N THR A 223 8.92 -15.10 17.21
CA THR A 223 8.06 -14.67 16.12
C THR A 223 8.05 -15.72 15.01
N LEU A 224 7.06 -15.63 14.13
CA LEU A 224 7.01 -16.49 12.93
C LEU A 224 8.24 -16.27 12.03
N TYR A 225 8.73 -15.01 11.98
CA TYR A 225 9.98 -14.69 11.29
C TYR A 225 11.18 -15.44 11.90
N ASP A 226 11.32 -15.46 13.24
CA ASP A 226 12.38 -16.21 13.92
C ASP A 226 12.31 -17.71 13.58
N MET A 227 11.10 -18.25 13.49
CA MET A 227 10.89 -19.67 13.12
C MET A 227 11.31 -19.95 11.68
N TYR A 228 10.94 -19.09 10.73
CA TYR A 228 11.32 -19.22 9.33
C TYR A 228 12.84 -19.15 9.13
N CYS A 229 13.50 -18.25 9.85
CA CYS A 229 14.97 -18.18 9.84
C CYS A 229 15.63 -19.41 10.47
N GLY A 230 15.12 -19.84 11.64
CA GLY A 230 15.65 -21.01 12.36
C GLY A 230 15.51 -22.33 11.62
N GLU A 231 14.52 -22.43 10.72
CA GLU A 231 14.28 -23.62 9.88
C GLU A 231 14.91 -23.49 8.49
N GLY A 232 15.56 -22.38 8.18
CA GLY A 232 16.16 -22.14 6.87
C GLY A 232 15.16 -21.90 5.73
N LEU A 233 13.89 -21.62 6.06
CA LEU A 233 12.89 -21.19 5.07
C LEU A 233 13.18 -19.77 4.56
N ILE A 234 13.77 -18.94 5.40
CA ILE A 234 14.43 -17.71 5.03
C ILE A 234 15.93 -17.98 5.11
N PRO A 235 16.66 -17.92 3.98
CA PRO A 235 18.12 -18.09 3.96
C PRO A 235 18.82 -17.09 4.89
N ALA A 236 19.93 -17.49 5.50
CA ALA A 236 20.66 -16.61 6.40
C ALA A 236 21.14 -15.31 5.72
N GLU A 237 21.45 -15.40 4.43
CA GLU A 237 21.88 -14.30 3.56
C GLU A 237 20.76 -13.27 3.32
N GLU A 238 19.49 -13.67 3.45
CA GLU A 238 18.32 -12.82 3.27
C GLU A 238 17.73 -12.31 4.59
N ALA A 239 18.08 -12.93 5.71
CA ALA A 239 17.44 -12.68 7.00
C ALA A 239 17.51 -11.22 7.45
N GLU A 240 18.60 -10.52 7.19
CA GLU A 240 18.76 -9.12 7.55
C GLU A 240 18.26 -8.13 6.47
N GLY A 241 17.70 -8.66 5.37
CA GLY A 241 17.30 -7.86 4.21
C GLY A 241 18.40 -7.70 3.19
N GLY A 242 18.34 -6.68 2.35
CA GLY A 242 19.31 -6.43 1.30
C GLY A 242 18.91 -5.29 0.37
N HIS A 243 19.67 -5.14 -0.69
CA HIS A 243 19.45 -4.13 -1.72
C HIS A 243 18.85 -4.78 -2.97
N VAL A 244 17.96 -4.07 -3.64
CA VAL A 244 17.40 -4.49 -4.94
C VAL A 244 17.37 -3.29 -5.87
N THR A 245 18.07 -3.40 -7.00
CA THR A 245 18.00 -2.41 -8.07
C THR A 245 17.26 -2.99 -9.28
N GLN A 246 16.18 -2.36 -9.71
CA GLN A 246 15.37 -2.84 -10.82
C GLN A 246 15.40 -1.88 -12.00
N LEU A 247 15.63 -2.45 -13.17
CA LEU A 247 15.35 -1.83 -14.46
C LEU A 247 13.94 -2.22 -14.88
N LYS A 248 13.16 -1.24 -15.33
CA LYS A 248 11.76 -1.44 -15.74
C LYS A 248 11.53 -0.86 -17.14
N ALA A 249 10.79 -1.57 -17.97
CA ALA A 249 10.35 -1.09 -19.27
C ALA A 249 8.95 -1.63 -19.57
N GLY A 250 8.11 -0.83 -20.24
CA GLY A 250 6.76 -1.28 -20.50
C GLY A 250 5.93 -0.33 -21.33
N LEU A 251 4.64 -0.62 -21.35
CA LEU A 251 3.63 0.14 -22.05
C LEU A 251 2.53 0.55 -21.06
N THR A 252 1.99 1.74 -21.26
CA THR A 252 0.80 2.20 -20.53
C THR A 252 -0.23 2.74 -21.50
N TYR A 253 -1.48 2.50 -21.20
CA TYR A 253 -2.63 3.06 -21.90
C TYR A 253 -3.48 3.80 -20.89
N ASP A 254 -3.69 5.11 -21.06
CA ASP A 254 -4.49 5.92 -20.13
C ASP A 254 -5.49 6.77 -20.90
N SER A 255 -6.77 6.38 -20.82
CA SER A 255 -7.90 7.08 -21.45
C SER A 255 -8.91 7.58 -20.43
N ARG A 256 -8.52 7.65 -19.14
CA ARG A 256 -9.39 8.14 -18.07
C ARG A 256 -9.78 9.60 -18.31
N ASN A 257 -11.01 9.93 -17.99
CA ASN A 257 -11.49 11.32 -18.06
C ASN A 257 -10.94 12.18 -16.90
N ARG A 258 -10.54 11.57 -15.77
CA ARG A 258 -9.97 12.23 -14.58
C ARG A 258 -8.94 11.32 -13.91
N ASP A 259 -7.92 11.92 -13.29
CA ASP A 259 -6.83 11.15 -12.66
C ASP A 259 -7.23 10.57 -11.30
N SER A 260 -7.98 11.32 -10.47
CA SER A 260 -8.27 10.95 -9.07
C SER A 260 -9.67 10.40 -8.83
N ASP A 261 -10.67 10.82 -9.63
CA ASP A 261 -12.07 10.42 -9.54
C ASP A 261 -12.60 10.04 -10.94
N PRO A 262 -12.03 9.01 -11.58
CA PRO A 262 -12.45 8.62 -12.93
C PRO A 262 -13.82 7.98 -12.93
N THR A 263 -14.66 8.42 -13.90
CA THR A 263 -16.01 7.88 -14.15
C THR A 263 -16.09 7.12 -15.47
N ARG A 264 -15.11 7.30 -16.36
CA ARG A 264 -15.01 6.60 -17.65
C ARG A 264 -13.57 6.44 -18.11
N GLY A 265 -13.35 5.46 -19.00
CA GLY A 265 -12.05 5.18 -19.60
C GLY A 265 -11.34 4.02 -18.92
N ALA A 266 -10.07 3.87 -19.23
CA ALA A 266 -9.23 2.79 -18.71
C ALA A 266 -7.81 3.29 -18.44
N ASN A 267 -7.14 2.64 -17.50
CA ASN A 267 -5.72 2.78 -17.24
C ASN A 267 -5.10 1.39 -17.19
N VAL A 268 -4.19 1.09 -18.10
CA VAL A 268 -3.57 -0.23 -18.24
C VAL A 268 -2.05 -0.05 -18.25
N GLU A 269 -1.36 -0.86 -17.49
CA GLU A 269 0.10 -0.95 -17.40
C GLU A 269 0.54 -2.39 -17.68
N LEU A 270 1.50 -2.56 -18.59
CA LEU A 270 2.26 -3.78 -18.78
C LEU A 270 3.73 -3.44 -18.59
N THR A 271 4.33 -3.95 -17.54
CA THR A 271 5.72 -3.65 -17.16
C THR A 271 6.54 -4.94 -17.09
N PHE A 272 7.66 -4.96 -17.80
CA PHE A 272 8.74 -5.92 -17.62
C PHE A 272 9.78 -5.32 -16.67
N TYR A 273 10.28 -6.11 -15.73
CA TYR A 273 11.29 -5.70 -14.79
C TYR A 273 12.42 -6.75 -14.70
N ALA A 274 13.62 -6.27 -14.44
CA ALA A 274 14.78 -7.10 -14.15
C ALA A 274 15.60 -6.47 -13.02
N ALA A 275 16.01 -7.28 -12.07
CA ALA A 275 16.90 -6.93 -10.98
C ALA A 275 18.22 -7.73 -11.14
N PRO A 276 19.22 -7.18 -11.84
CA PRO A 276 20.50 -7.87 -12.04
C PRO A 276 21.37 -7.73 -10.79
N ASP A 277 21.94 -8.82 -10.34
CA ASP A 277 22.75 -8.93 -9.10
C ASP A 277 24.01 -8.07 -9.11
N PHE A 278 24.59 -7.81 -10.27
CA PHE A 278 25.79 -6.97 -10.37
C PHE A 278 25.58 -5.50 -9.91
N MET A 279 24.35 -5.09 -9.78
CA MET A 279 23.97 -3.76 -9.26
C MET A 279 23.79 -3.76 -7.73
N ASP A 280 23.66 -4.93 -7.12
CA ASP A 280 23.35 -5.12 -5.70
C ASP A 280 24.34 -6.11 -5.06
N ARG A 281 25.61 -5.75 -5.04
CA ARG A 281 26.69 -6.63 -4.57
C ARG A 281 26.54 -6.99 -3.10
N THR A 282 25.84 -8.06 -2.82
CA THR A 282 26.01 -8.85 -1.61
C THR A 282 26.97 -9.99 -1.93
N GLU A 283 28.08 -10.07 -1.22
CA GLU A 283 29.07 -11.13 -1.44
C GLU A 283 28.40 -12.50 -1.23
N ASN A 284 28.51 -13.36 -2.25
CA ASN A 284 28.13 -14.78 -2.25
C ASN A 284 26.65 -15.17 -2.41
N TYR A 285 25.72 -14.26 -2.72
CA TYR A 285 24.33 -14.63 -2.95
C TYR A 285 23.76 -13.99 -4.20
N ASN A 286 23.25 -14.81 -5.12
CA ASN A 286 22.71 -14.33 -6.40
C ASN A 286 21.18 -14.14 -6.32
N HIS A 287 20.73 -12.91 -6.28
CA HIS A 287 19.29 -12.56 -6.34
C HIS A 287 18.86 -12.04 -7.71
N THR A 288 19.62 -12.29 -8.76
CA THR A 288 19.16 -11.94 -10.11
C THR A 288 17.78 -12.50 -10.36
N ASN A 289 16.83 -11.61 -10.63
CA ASN A 289 15.46 -12.01 -10.95
C ASN A 289 14.85 -11.07 -11.98
N GLY A 290 13.76 -11.49 -12.55
CA GLY A 290 12.97 -10.62 -13.43
C GLY A 290 11.63 -11.23 -13.75
N GLY A 291 10.71 -10.36 -14.16
CA GLY A 291 9.33 -10.78 -14.35
C GLY A 291 8.51 -9.77 -15.12
N VAL A 292 7.22 -9.99 -15.07
CA VAL A 292 6.20 -9.18 -15.73
C VAL A 292 5.10 -8.81 -14.74
N LEU A 293 4.63 -7.57 -14.83
CA LEU A 293 3.45 -7.10 -14.15
C LEU A 293 2.45 -6.57 -15.18
N PHE A 294 1.21 -6.99 -15.02
CA PHE A 294 0.04 -6.40 -15.67
C PHE A 294 -0.85 -5.77 -14.61
N MET A 295 -1.29 -4.52 -14.82
CA MET A 295 -2.26 -3.85 -13.97
C MET A 295 -3.23 -3.07 -14.87
N GLY A 296 -4.48 -3.47 -14.90
CA GLY A 296 -5.51 -2.83 -15.73
C GLY A 296 -6.72 -2.40 -14.90
N SER A 297 -7.11 -1.14 -15.00
CA SER A 297 -8.33 -0.61 -14.39
C SER A 297 -9.26 -0.08 -15.47
N GLN A 298 -10.55 -0.33 -15.33
CA GLN A 298 -11.56 0.22 -16.22
C GLN A 298 -12.71 0.83 -15.44
N TYR A 299 -13.27 1.90 -15.97
CA TYR A 299 -14.34 2.70 -15.39
C TYR A 299 -15.48 2.79 -16.39
N LEU A 300 -16.63 2.23 -16.04
CA LEU A 300 -17.82 2.13 -16.88
C LEU A 300 -18.95 2.97 -16.26
N PRO A 301 -19.37 4.07 -16.92
CA PRO A 301 -20.53 4.83 -16.45
C PRO A 301 -21.81 3.98 -16.62
N VAL A 302 -22.48 3.71 -15.50
CA VAL A 302 -23.75 2.97 -15.47
C VAL A 302 -24.91 3.96 -15.57
N VAL A 303 -24.85 5.06 -14.80
CA VAL A 303 -25.84 6.14 -14.84
C VAL A 303 -25.11 7.47 -14.90
N GLY A 304 -24.76 7.92 -16.10
CA GLY A 304 -23.98 9.14 -16.29
C GLY A 304 -22.70 9.14 -15.43
N ASP A 305 -22.37 10.30 -14.85
CA ASP A 305 -21.25 10.40 -13.91
C ASP A 305 -21.65 10.09 -12.44
N LYS A 306 -22.92 9.71 -12.19
CA LYS A 306 -23.43 9.44 -10.84
C LYS A 306 -23.18 8.02 -10.36
N LEU A 307 -23.18 7.04 -11.25
CA LEU A 307 -22.97 5.65 -10.91
C LEU A 307 -21.96 5.03 -11.87
N THR A 308 -20.79 4.65 -11.35
CA THR A 308 -19.68 4.07 -12.11
C THR A 308 -19.36 2.68 -11.58
N LEU A 309 -19.33 1.68 -12.47
CA LEU A 309 -18.70 0.40 -12.17
C LEU A 309 -17.20 0.53 -12.47
N ALA A 310 -16.38 0.37 -11.44
CA ALA A 310 -14.92 0.37 -11.57
C ALA A 310 -14.38 -1.01 -11.21
N TYR A 311 -13.42 -1.50 -11.98
CA TYR A 311 -12.70 -2.73 -11.63
C TYR A 311 -11.23 -2.62 -12.00
N ARG A 312 -10.40 -3.33 -11.24
CA ARG A 312 -8.95 -3.46 -11.44
C ARG A 312 -8.56 -4.93 -11.45
N LEU A 313 -7.84 -5.36 -12.48
CA LEU A 313 -7.21 -6.66 -12.58
C LEU A 313 -5.70 -6.46 -12.49
N GLY A 314 -5.03 -7.19 -11.60
CA GLY A 314 -3.58 -7.22 -11.46
C GLY A 314 -3.03 -8.63 -11.55
N ALA A 315 -1.86 -8.77 -12.16
CA ALA A 315 -1.11 -10.01 -12.20
C ALA A 315 0.39 -9.69 -12.21
N GLN A 316 1.15 -10.40 -11.38
CA GLN A 316 2.60 -10.34 -11.38
C GLN A 316 3.14 -11.77 -11.43
N TYR A 317 4.16 -12.00 -12.26
CA TYR A 317 4.78 -13.30 -12.41
C TYR A 317 6.30 -13.15 -12.58
N THR A 318 7.05 -13.90 -11.80
CA THR A 318 8.51 -13.99 -11.91
C THR A 318 8.87 -14.96 -13.03
N LEU A 319 9.54 -14.46 -14.09
CA LEU A 319 9.88 -15.23 -15.27
C LEU A 319 11.19 -16.01 -15.10
N PHE A 320 12.12 -15.47 -14.32
CA PHE A 320 13.42 -16.09 -14.06
C PHE A 320 14.02 -15.61 -12.75
N GLY A 321 14.95 -16.41 -12.22
CA GLY A 321 15.76 -16.09 -11.07
C GLY A 321 15.07 -16.34 -9.73
N HIS A 322 15.64 -15.76 -8.68
CA HIS A 322 15.19 -15.88 -7.29
C HIS A 322 14.80 -14.52 -6.75
N VAL A 323 13.56 -14.39 -6.26
CA VAL A 323 13.08 -13.20 -5.56
C VAL A 323 13.41 -13.37 -4.08
N PRO A 324 14.23 -12.49 -3.47
CA PRO A 324 14.53 -12.63 -2.05
C PRO A 324 13.27 -12.44 -1.20
N PHE A 325 13.18 -13.15 -0.07
CA PHE A 325 11.97 -13.17 0.76
C PHE A 325 11.50 -11.76 1.16
N TYR A 326 12.45 -10.87 1.46
CA TYR A 326 12.14 -9.50 1.86
C TYR A 326 11.58 -8.64 0.72
N PHE A 327 11.56 -9.16 -0.52
CA PHE A 327 11.05 -8.49 -1.71
C PHE A 327 9.77 -9.13 -2.28
N CYS A 328 9.38 -10.33 -1.82
CA CYS A 328 8.21 -11.08 -2.31
C CYS A 328 6.88 -10.31 -2.15
N ASN A 329 6.79 -9.39 -1.20
CA ASN A 329 5.61 -8.55 -1.02
C ASN A 329 5.56 -7.32 -1.94
N ASN A 330 6.52 -7.17 -2.86
CA ASN A 330 6.62 -5.97 -3.69
C ASN A 330 5.79 -6.07 -4.96
N MET A 331 4.92 -5.08 -5.20
CA MET A 331 4.27 -4.88 -6.49
C MET A 331 5.16 -4.04 -7.39
N ASN A 332 5.56 -4.59 -8.53
CA ASN A 332 6.56 -4.01 -9.42
C ASN A 332 6.01 -2.99 -10.43
N SER A 333 4.84 -2.39 -10.16
CA SER A 333 4.30 -1.29 -10.97
C SER A 333 5.26 -0.09 -11.01
N MET A 334 5.37 0.57 -12.15
CA MET A 334 6.10 1.82 -12.29
C MET A 334 5.37 3.00 -11.65
N PHE A 335 4.03 2.91 -11.57
CA PHE A 335 3.15 3.98 -11.09
C PHE A 335 2.52 3.66 -9.74
N PHE A 336 3.18 2.80 -8.97
CA PHE A 336 2.71 2.45 -7.63
C PHE A 336 2.80 3.67 -6.71
N ARG A 337 1.66 4.28 -6.43
CA ARG A 337 1.55 5.51 -5.63
C ARG A 337 1.50 5.26 -4.12
N LYS A 338 1.55 4.03 -3.67
CA LYS A 338 1.59 3.71 -2.24
C LYS A 338 3.00 3.87 -1.68
N MET A 339 3.08 4.25 -0.40
CA MET A 339 4.35 4.55 0.27
C MET A 339 5.23 3.32 0.47
N TYR A 340 4.63 2.15 0.57
CA TYR A 340 5.30 0.87 0.75
C TYR A 340 4.46 -0.25 0.14
N THR A 341 5.06 -1.42 -0.01
CA THR A 341 4.42 -2.60 -0.57
C THR A 341 3.77 -3.45 0.53
N GLU A 342 2.73 -4.19 0.21
CA GLU A 342 1.89 -4.90 1.18
C GLU A 342 1.57 -6.36 0.79
N GLY A 343 2.06 -6.85 -0.33
CA GLY A 343 1.61 -8.11 -0.89
C GLY A 343 0.12 -8.10 -1.22
N LEU A 344 -0.56 -9.22 -1.09
CA LEU A 344 -2.02 -9.28 -1.10
C LEU A 344 -2.54 -9.10 0.34
N GLY A 345 -3.31 -8.05 0.55
CA GLY A 345 -3.82 -7.62 1.85
C GLY A 345 -3.56 -6.13 2.09
N GLY A 346 -4.19 -5.56 3.11
CA GLY A 346 -4.08 -4.14 3.43
C GLY A 346 -4.81 -3.23 2.44
N ASN A 347 -4.47 -1.95 2.46
CA ASN A 347 -5.19 -0.91 1.73
C ASN A 347 -4.73 -0.69 0.28
N ALA A 348 -3.81 -1.52 -0.23
CA ALA A 348 -3.26 -1.38 -1.58
C ALA A 348 -3.73 -2.46 -2.56
N SER A 349 -4.22 -3.59 -2.07
CA SER A 349 -4.56 -4.75 -2.90
C SER A 349 -5.90 -5.37 -2.53
N VAL A 350 -5.99 -6.23 -1.54
CA VAL A 350 -7.20 -6.94 -1.11
C VAL A 350 -7.59 -6.42 0.28
N ARG A 351 -8.51 -5.44 0.32
CA ARG A 351 -8.99 -4.81 1.56
C ARG A 351 -9.77 -5.83 2.40
N GLY A 352 -9.54 -5.87 3.71
CA GLY A 352 -10.20 -6.82 4.61
C GLY A 352 -9.36 -8.04 4.96
N ILE A 353 -8.25 -8.26 4.27
CA ILE A 353 -7.16 -9.16 4.67
C ILE A 353 -6.09 -8.30 5.36
N HIS A 354 -5.43 -8.85 6.37
CA HIS A 354 -4.31 -8.18 7.00
C HIS A 354 -3.22 -7.78 5.99
N ARG A 355 -2.56 -6.68 6.26
CA ARG A 355 -1.41 -6.22 5.49
C ARG A 355 -0.34 -7.32 5.44
N ASN A 356 0.20 -7.61 4.25
CA ASN A 356 1.11 -8.73 4.01
C ASN A 356 0.52 -10.10 4.41
N GLY A 357 -0.79 -10.25 4.43
CA GLY A 357 -1.46 -11.48 4.81
C GLY A 357 -1.20 -12.63 3.84
N VAL A 358 -0.95 -12.31 2.58
CA VAL A 358 -0.71 -13.31 1.52
C VAL A 358 0.48 -12.87 0.66
N ILE A 359 1.56 -13.63 0.71
CA ILE A 359 2.85 -13.30 0.05
C ILE A 359 3.30 -14.50 -0.79
N GLY A 360 3.88 -14.23 -1.94
CA GLY A 360 4.52 -15.20 -2.85
C GLY A 360 5.27 -14.50 -3.97
N ASP A 361 5.92 -15.24 -4.85
CA ASP A 361 6.72 -14.73 -5.97
C ASP A 361 5.88 -14.15 -7.09
N GLY A 362 4.64 -14.62 -7.22
CA GLY A 362 3.69 -14.12 -8.18
C GLY A 362 2.26 -14.22 -7.68
N PHE A 363 1.40 -13.30 -8.13
CA PHE A 363 0.02 -13.20 -7.68
C PHE A 363 -0.92 -12.70 -8.78
N VAL A 364 -2.21 -12.93 -8.55
CA VAL A 364 -3.30 -12.29 -9.28
C VAL A 364 -4.23 -11.61 -8.29
N LEU A 365 -4.85 -10.50 -8.70
CA LEU A 365 -5.87 -9.81 -7.91
C LEU A 365 -6.98 -9.22 -8.79
N LEU A 366 -8.16 -9.14 -8.23
CA LEU A 366 -9.30 -8.43 -8.81
C LEU A 366 -9.96 -7.58 -7.72
N ASN A 367 -10.15 -6.30 -8.02
CA ASN A 367 -10.95 -5.39 -7.21
C ASN A 367 -12.14 -4.91 -8.04
N THR A 368 -13.31 -4.86 -7.44
CA THR A 368 -14.52 -4.36 -8.08
C THR A 368 -15.23 -3.39 -7.16
N GLU A 369 -15.56 -2.21 -7.64
CA GLU A 369 -16.26 -1.16 -6.89
C GLU A 369 -17.46 -0.64 -7.69
N LEU A 370 -18.57 -0.48 -7.01
CA LEU A 370 -19.70 0.30 -7.54
C LEU A 370 -19.65 1.68 -6.89
N ARG A 371 -19.16 2.69 -7.61
CA ARG A 371 -18.99 4.06 -7.13
C ARG A 371 -20.25 4.85 -7.39
N TRP A 372 -20.99 5.14 -6.32
CA TRP A 372 -22.26 5.88 -6.39
C TRP A 372 -22.07 7.28 -5.80
N ARG A 373 -22.11 8.30 -6.65
CA ARG A 373 -22.10 9.70 -6.24
C ARG A 373 -23.50 10.12 -5.82
N VAL A 374 -23.67 10.25 -4.49
CA VAL A 374 -24.99 10.45 -3.87
C VAL A 374 -25.36 11.92 -3.84
N LEU A 375 -24.39 12.80 -3.58
CA LEU A 375 -24.61 14.22 -3.34
C LEU A 375 -23.44 15.04 -3.87
N ASP A 376 -23.75 16.16 -4.53
CA ASP A 376 -22.80 17.22 -4.87
C ASP A 376 -23.28 18.51 -4.23
N PHE A 377 -22.35 19.27 -3.62
CA PHE A 377 -22.63 20.53 -2.95
C PHE A 377 -21.40 21.43 -2.96
N ARG A 378 -21.61 22.72 -2.68
CA ARG A 378 -20.53 23.70 -2.51
C ARG A 378 -20.39 24.10 -1.05
N LEU A 379 -19.16 24.14 -0.60
CA LEU A 379 -18.80 24.59 0.74
C LEU A 379 -17.45 25.29 0.68
N ILE A 380 -17.36 26.54 1.19
CA ILE A 380 -16.13 27.33 1.28
C ILE A 380 -15.43 27.44 -0.09
N ASN A 381 -16.16 27.88 -1.11
CA ASN A 381 -15.67 28.02 -2.48
C ASN A 381 -14.97 26.76 -3.05
N GLN A 382 -15.36 25.57 -2.59
CA GLN A 382 -14.89 24.30 -3.12
C GLN A 382 -16.10 23.44 -3.54
N ASN A 383 -15.93 22.67 -4.61
CA ASN A 383 -16.91 21.69 -5.05
C ASN A 383 -16.70 20.40 -4.24
N TRP A 384 -17.73 19.96 -3.55
CA TRP A 384 -17.70 18.73 -2.76
C TRP A 384 -18.66 17.69 -3.33
N GLY A 385 -18.27 16.44 -3.24
CA GLY A 385 -19.12 15.30 -3.57
C GLY A 385 -19.06 14.25 -2.48
N VAL A 386 -20.18 13.61 -2.22
CA VAL A 386 -20.29 12.43 -1.36
C VAL A 386 -20.53 11.22 -2.24
N ALA A 387 -19.71 10.19 -2.07
CA ALA A 387 -19.89 8.93 -2.76
C ALA A 387 -19.88 7.74 -1.80
N LEU A 388 -20.66 6.72 -2.15
CA LEU A 388 -20.64 5.41 -1.52
C LEU A 388 -20.05 4.42 -2.51
N ASN A 389 -19.23 3.48 -2.02
CA ASN A 389 -18.64 2.45 -2.87
C ASN A 389 -18.65 1.08 -2.19
N PRO A 390 -19.72 0.29 -2.30
CA PRO A 390 -19.65 -1.13 -2.03
C PRO A 390 -18.61 -1.77 -2.96
N PHE A 391 -17.84 -2.72 -2.43
CA PHE A 391 -16.76 -3.35 -3.16
C PHE A 391 -16.61 -4.83 -2.83
N PHE A 392 -15.98 -5.54 -3.75
CA PHE A 392 -15.54 -6.92 -3.61
C PHE A 392 -14.12 -7.01 -4.13
N ASP A 393 -13.22 -7.56 -3.30
CA ASP A 393 -11.82 -7.75 -3.64
C ASP A 393 -11.47 -9.23 -3.53
N CYS A 394 -10.62 -9.72 -4.43
CA CYS A 394 -10.05 -11.05 -4.31
C CYS A 394 -8.63 -11.12 -4.87
N GLY A 395 -7.89 -12.14 -4.44
CA GLY A 395 -6.53 -12.38 -4.90
C GLY A 395 -6.02 -13.75 -4.52
N GLN A 396 -4.94 -14.16 -5.16
CA GLN A 396 -4.33 -15.48 -4.95
C GLN A 396 -2.85 -15.43 -5.33
N VAL A 397 -2.01 -16.12 -4.58
CA VAL A 397 -0.64 -16.45 -5.01
C VAL A 397 -0.71 -17.52 -6.08
N ILE A 398 -0.16 -17.23 -7.25
CA ILE A 398 -0.08 -18.17 -8.39
C ILE A 398 1.32 -18.75 -8.57
N GLN A 399 2.31 -18.14 -7.93
CA GLN A 399 3.70 -18.61 -7.92
C GLN A 399 4.18 -18.58 -6.46
N PRO A 400 4.18 -19.75 -5.79
CA PRO A 400 4.63 -19.87 -4.41
C PRO A 400 6.14 -19.64 -4.27
N HIS A 401 6.56 -19.09 -3.14
CA HIS A 401 7.95 -18.94 -2.75
C HIS A 401 8.40 -20.10 -1.87
N ASN A 402 9.45 -20.82 -2.25
CA ASN A 402 10.05 -21.94 -1.48
C ASN A 402 9.05 -22.95 -0.88
N LEU A 403 7.92 -23.19 -1.56
CA LEU A 403 6.81 -24.00 -1.05
C LEU A 403 7.25 -25.44 -0.70
N GLU A 404 8.12 -26.04 -1.50
CA GLU A 404 8.58 -27.42 -1.28
C GLU A 404 9.33 -27.53 0.06
N GLN A 405 10.24 -26.60 0.35
CA GLN A 405 10.94 -26.55 1.63
C GLN A 405 9.97 -26.33 2.79
N GLN A 406 8.99 -25.43 2.63
CA GLN A 406 7.98 -25.16 3.65
C GLN A 406 7.14 -26.39 3.97
N GLN A 407 6.76 -27.19 2.99
CA GLN A 407 5.97 -28.41 3.16
C GLN A 407 6.74 -29.54 3.85
N MET A 408 8.08 -29.52 3.85
CA MET A 408 8.88 -30.50 4.60
C MET A 408 8.70 -30.37 6.11
N TYR A 409 8.37 -29.16 6.60
CA TYR A 409 8.14 -28.90 8.02
C TYR A 409 6.66 -29.12 8.36
N LYS A 410 6.32 -30.29 8.87
CA LYS A 410 4.94 -30.65 9.27
C LYS A 410 4.54 -30.03 10.60
N LYS A 411 4.39 -28.69 10.64
CA LYS A 411 4.02 -27.93 11.85
C LYS A 411 2.61 -27.35 11.72
N PRO A 412 1.92 -27.03 12.85
CA PRO A 412 0.59 -26.41 12.82
C PRO A 412 0.54 -25.06 12.07
N ILE A 413 1.65 -24.32 12.08
CA ILE A 413 1.81 -23.05 11.33
C ILE A 413 1.98 -23.24 9.81
N TYR A 414 2.19 -24.49 9.36
CA TYR A 414 2.26 -24.88 7.96
C TYR A 414 1.13 -25.87 7.69
N SER A 415 0.06 -25.40 7.10
CA SER A 415 -1.15 -26.22 6.94
C SER A 415 -1.00 -27.39 5.97
N GLY A 416 -0.05 -27.30 5.05
CA GLY A 416 0.04 -28.20 3.90
C GLY A 416 -1.15 -28.07 2.94
N ASN A 417 -2.02 -27.10 3.14
CA ASN A 417 -3.14 -26.82 2.25
C ASN A 417 -2.65 -26.20 0.96
N ALA A 418 -3.26 -26.58 -0.15
CA ALA A 418 -3.03 -25.91 -1.41
C ALA A 418 -3.52 -24.46 -1.33
N GLU A 419 -2.78 -23.56 -1.96
CA GLU A 419 -3.19 -22.18 -2.11
C GLU A 419 -4.54 -22.08 -2.83
N ALA A 420 -5.37 -21.12 -2.46
CA ALA A 420 -6.67 -20.91 -3.07
C ALA A 420 -7.09 -19.46 -2.94
N LEU A 421 -8.12 -19.06 -3.69
CA LEU A 421 -8.59 -17.69 -3.76
C LEU A 421 -8.95 -17.13 -2.38
N HIS A 422 -8.39 -15.97 -2.04
CA HIS A 422 -8.75 -15.14 -0.91
C HIS A 422 -9.74 -14.08 -1.38
N TYR A 423 -10.82 -13.83 -0.64
CA TYR A 423 -11.84 -12.86 -1.06
C TYR A 423 -12.51 -12.16 0.10
N THR A 424 -12.89 -10.92 -0.16
CA THR A 424 -13.42 -9.99 0.86
C THR A 424 -14.57 -9.19 0.27
N ALA A 425 -15.40 -8.65 1.15
CA ALA A 425 -16.42 -7.67 0.79
C ALA A 425 -16.40 -6.50 1.77
N GLY A 426 -16.76 -5.32 1.27
CA GLY A 426 -16.77 -4.13 2.06
C GLY A 426 -17.55 -2.98 1.46
N CYS A 427 -17.53 -1.86 2.17
CA CYS A 427 -18.15 -0.63 1.73
C CYS A 427 -17.25 0.56 2.11
N GLY A 428 -17.23 1.57 1.25
CA GLY A 428 -16.55 2.84 1.49
C GLY A 428 -17.52 4.02 1.44
N PHE A 429 -17.15 5.05 2.20
CA PHE A 429 -17.70 6.39 2.12
C PHE A 429 -16.57 7.32 1.67
N LYS A 430 -16.83 8.15 0.67
CA LYS A 430 -15.85 9.06 0.07
C LYS A 430 -16.34 10.49 0.12
N LEU A 431 -15.44 11.39 0.50
CA LEU A 431 -15.59 12.83 0.31
C LEU A 431 -14.66 13.26 -0.81
N VAL A 432 -15.23 13.72 -1.91
CA VAL A 432 -14.48 14.15 -3.10
C VAL A 432 -14.50 15.67 -3.14
N MET A 433 -13.33 16.29 -3.19
CA MET A 433 -13.18 17.74 -3.30
C MET A 433 -12.53 18.07 -4.65
N ASN A 434 -13.20 18.94 -5.44
CA ASN A 434 -12.74 19.42 -6.75
C ASN A 434 -12.27 18.30 -7.71
N HIS A 435 -12.81 17.10 -7.60
CA HIS A 435 -12.42 15.89 -8.36
C HIS A 435 -10.94 15.47 -8.24
N ASN A 436 -10.13 16.16 -7.43
CA ASN A 436 -8.69 15.94 -7.32
C ASN A 436 -8.27 15.37 -5.96
N MET A 437 -9.03 15.63 -4.92
CA MET A 437 -8.78 15.12 -3.59
C MET A 437 -9.95 14.25 -3.13
N VAL A 438 -9.66 13.04 -2.72
CA VAL A 438 -10.64 12.08 -2.20
C VAL A 438 -10.22 11.68 -0.80
N ILE A 439 -11.09 11.93 0.20
CA ILE A 439 -10.93 11.39 1.55
C ILE A 439 -11.77 10.11 1.61
N SER A 440 -11.16 9.04 2.04
CA SER A 440 -11.70 7.69 1.98
C SER A 440 -11.90 7.12 3.38
N PHE A 441 -13.09 6.61 3.65
CA PHE A 441 -13.42 5.82 4.84
C PHE A 441 -13.90 4.45 4.35
N GLU A 442 -13.21 3.39 4.71
CA GLU A 442 -13.51 2.06 4.22
C GLU A 442 -13.61 1.05 5.36
N ALA A 443 -14.52 0.09 5.21
CA ALA A 443 -14.64 -1.06 6.07
C ALA A 443 -14.83 -2.32 5.23
N ALA A 444 -14.13 -3.39 5.57
CA ALA A 444 -14.17 -4.65 4.87
C ALA A 444 -14.03 -5.83 5.81
N LYS A 445 -14.43 -7.00 5.34
CA LYS A 445 -14.29 -8.26 6.07
C LYS A 445 -13.82 -9.35 5.12
N ALA A 446 -12.86 -10.15 5.57
CA ALA A 446 -12.51 -11.40 4.93
C ALA A 446 -13.70 -12.38 5.03
N LEU A 447 -14.03 -13.02 3.93
CA LEU A 447 -15.17 -13.95 3.84
C LEU A 447 -14.76 -15.42 4.02
N ARG A 448 -13.45 -15.67 4.18
CA ARG A 448 -12.89 -16.99 4.47
C ARG A 448 -12.29 -17.04 5.87
N GLU A 449 -12.37 -18.22 6.48
CA GLU A 449 -11.63 -18.51 7.70
C GLU A 449 -10.13 -18.34 7.48
N ASN A 450 -9.44 -17.84 8.48
CA ASN A 450 -7.98 -17.65 8.52
C ASN A 450 -7.40 -16.60 7.54
N ASP A 451 -8.22 -15.79 6.90
CA ASP A 451 -7.78 -14.64 6.10
C ASP A 451 -7.78 -13.32 6.90
N GLY A 452 -8.42 -13.31 8.08
CA GLY A 452 -8.49 -12.18 8.99
C GLY A 452 -9.46 -12.42 10.15
N ASP A 453 -9.36 -11.60 11.20
CA ASP A 453 -10.14 -11.68 12.42
C ASP A 453 -10.97 -10.40 12.66
N GLY A 454 -12.07 -10.24 12.03
CA GLY A 454 -12.95 -9.13 12.33
C GLY A 454 -13.14 -8.11 11.20
N LEU A 455 -13.47 -6.88 11.59
CA LEU A 455 -13.72 -5.78 10.67
C LEU A 455 -12.43 -4.99 10.43
N TRP A 456 -11.89 -5.06 9.23
CA TRP A 456 -10.83 -4.19 8.77
C TRP A 456 -11.38 -2.80 8.47
N THR A 457 -10.67 -1.74 8.89
CA THR A 457 -11.07 -0.35 8.63
C THR A 457 -9.87 0.49 8.22
N ASN A 458 -10.12 1.45 7.34
CA ASN A 458 -9.12 2.39 6.85
C ASN A 458 -9.70 3.78 6.66
N ILE A 459 -8.93 4.79 7.03
CA ILE A 459 -9.18 6.21 6.71
C ILE A 459 -7.94 6.72 6.01
N GLY A 460 -8.07 7.19 4.79
CA GLY A 460 -6.95 7.63 3.98
C GLY A 460 -7.36 8.51 2.82
N PHE A 461 -6.48 8.61 1.84
CA PHE A 461 -6.69 9.43 0.66
C PHE A 461 -6.82 8.55 -0.59
N ASN A 462 -7.55 9.09 -1.57
CA ASN A 462 -7.85 8.50 -2.88
C ASN A 462 -8.75 7.26 -2.84
N TYR A 463 -9.23 6.88 -4.01
CA TYR A 463 -9.75 5.53 -4.26
C TYR A 463 -8.59 4.52 -4.25
N LEU A 464 -8.93 3.24 -4.18
CA LEU A 464 -7.94 2.17 -4.26
C LEU A 464 -7.19 2.19 -5.62
N PHE A 465 -7.92 2.53 -6.70
CA PHE A 465 -7.40 2.59 -8.07
C PHE A 465 -8.18 3.59 -8.93
#